data_70c99675e199aa911ef9ba1cd5c0b33b
#
_entry.id   70c99675e199aa911ef9ba1cd5c0b33b
#
_cell.length_a   1.000
_cell.length_b   1.000
_cell.length_c   1.000
_cell.angle_alpha   90.00
_cell.angle_beta   90.00
_cell.angle_gamma   90.00
#
_symmetry.space_group_name_H-M   'P 1'
#
loop_
_entity.id
_entity.type
_entity.pdbx_description
1 polymer ?
#
loop_
_entity_poly.entity_id
_entity_poly.type
_entity_poly.pdbx_seq_one_letter_code
_entity_poly.pdbx_strand_id
1 'polypeptide(L)'
;IEPDDYRTPPLGCDIQGGIADVAWFFQCADNRCITSHPNPDDSFWIRHFGKDALPYGHSWNLDALYENLSKESSSRRAVLFNHRDCYNPPCVICYQFQSTIHGVLDCTVTLRSSDVAKVLPQDVFMSDLILAWICRTNGFEPGKMTFNLANAHVFYQDMEYQEEFTIDFGD
;
A
#
# COMPACT_ATOMS: atom_id res chain seq x y z
N ILE A 1 11.40 9.53 -3.55
CA ILE A 1 10.44 10.57 -3.13
C ILE A 1 10.88 11.02 -1.75
N GLU A 2 11.16 12.31 -1.58
CA GLU A 2 11.62 12.90 -0.32
C GLU A 2 10.44 13.04 0.66
N PRO A 3 10.67 13.00 2.01
CA PRO A 3 9.59 13.01 3.01
C PRO A 3 8.61 14.20 2.92
N ASP A 4 9.02 15.31 2.34
CA ASP A 4 8.17 16.49 2.20
C ASP A 4 7.17 16.38 1.03
N ASP A 5 7.34 15.42 0.12
CA ASP A 5 6.45 15.19 -1.01
C ASP A 5 5.15 14.45 -0.61
N TYR A 6 5.10 13.84 0.58
CA TYR A 6 3.96 13.02 1.04
C TYR A 6 2.74 13.81 1.51
N ARG A 7 2.84 15.13 1.59
CA ARG A 7 1.73 15.94 2.14
C ARG A 7 0.62 16.23 1.14
N THR A 8 0.86 15.98 -0.14
CA THR A 8 -0.14 16.17 -1.20
C THR A 8 -0.41 14.83 -1.85
N PRO A 9 -1.64 14.29 -1.71
CA PRO A 9 -2.00 13.04 -2.39
C PRO A 9 -1.77 13.18 -3.90
N PRO A 10 -1.34 12.11 -4.59
CA PRO A 10 -1.22 12.12 -6.03
C PRO A 10 -2.55 12.54 -6.70
N LEU A 11 -2.45 13.26 -7.82
CA LEU A 11 -3.63 13.66 -8.60
C LEU A 11 -4.51 12.44 -8.92
N GLY A 12 -5.81 12.56 -8.67
CA GLY A 12 -6.77 11.49 -8.92
C GLY A 12 -6.97 10.49 -7.80
N CYS A 13 -6.26 10.62 -6.65
CA CYS A 13 -6.50 9.76 -5.50
C CYS A 13 -7.82 10.08 -4.80
N ASP A 14 -8.54 9.02 -4.44
CA ASP A 14 -9.66 9.08 -3.53
C ASP A 14 -9.15 9.09 -2.07
N ILE A 15 -8.99 10.28 -1.51
CA ILE A 15 -8.42 10.46 -0.16
C ILE A 15 -9.32 9.83 0.90
N GLN A 16 -10.62 10.10 0.87
CA GLN A 16 -11.56 9.61 1.87
C GLN A 16 -11.69 8.09 1.81
N GLY A 17 -11.85 7.56 0.58
CA GLY A 17 -11.90 6.14 0.35
C GLY A 17 -10.62 5.43 0.77
N GLY A 18 -9.46 5.97 0.46
CA GLY A 18 -8.17 5.38 0.83
C GLY A 18 -7.94 5.34 2.34
N ILE A 19 -8.30 6.40 3.07
CA ILE A 19 -8.22 6.42 4.55
C ILE A 19 -9.15 5.35 5.14
N ALA A 20 -10.39 5.25 4.66
CA ALA A 20 -11.36 4.28 5.13
C ALA A 20 -10.89 2.84 4.85
N ASP A 21 -10.34 2.59 3.66
CA ASP A 21 -9.81 1.28 3.26
C ASP A 21 -8.62 0.85 4.13
N VAL A 22 -7.66 1.73 4.37
CA VAL A 22 -6.49 1.41 5.21
C VAL A 22 -6.91 1.17 6.66
N ALA A 23 -7.82 1.97 7.21
CA ALA A 23 -8.37 1.72 8.54
C ALA A 23 -9.04 0.34 8.63
N TRP A 24 -9.80 -0.04 7.61
CA TRP A 24 -10.42 -1.36 7.50
C TRP A 24 -9.37 -2.49 7.40
N PHE A 25 -8.28 -2.30 6.64
CA PHE A 25 -7.20 -3.28 6.56
C PHE A 25 -6.60 -3.58 7.94
N PHE A 26 -6.30 -2.56 8.74
CA PHE A 26 -5.77 -2.74 10.08
C PHE A 26 -6.79 -3.38 11.05
N GLN A 27 -8.07 -3.03 10.95
CA GLN A 27 -9.12 -3.67 11.74
C GLN A 27 -9.24 -5.18 11.44
N CYS A 28 -9.06 -5.57 10.18
CA CYS A 28 -9.08 -6.99 9.80
C CYS A 28 -7.84 -7.74 10.26
N ALA A 29 -6.69 -7.09 10.35
CA ALA A 29 -5.45 -7.71 10.81
C ALA A 29 -5.48 -8.10 12.30
N ASP A 30 -6.20 -7.35 13.12
CA ASP A 30 -6.35 -7.61 14.56
C ASP A 30 -7.30 -8.78 14.90
N ASN A 31 -7.57 -9.69 13.94
CA ASN A 31 -8.51 -10.81 14.08
C ASN A 31 -9.96 -10.41 14.45
N ARG A 32 -10.28 -9.14 14.40
CA ARG A 32 -11.64 -8.63 14.59
C ARG A 32 -12.48 -8.79 13.33
N CYS A 33 -12.18 -9.78 12.52
CA CYS A 33 -12.70 -10.09 11.19
C CYS A 33 -14.04 -9.38 10.87
N ILE A 34 -13.95 -8.08 10.60
CA ILE A 34 -15.06 -7.34 10.04
C ILE A 34 -15.02 -7.69 8.55
N THR A 35 -15.81 -8.68 8.16
CA THR A 35 -15.88 -9.14 6.77
C THR A 35 -16.48 -8.10 5.84
N SER A 36 -17.13 -7.05 6.39
CA SER A 36 -17.72 -5.95 5.63
C SER A 36 -17.00 -4.63 5.92
N HIS A 37 -16.75 -3.87 4.88
CA HIS A 37 -16.23 -2.51 5.02
C HIS A 37 -17.23 -1.64 5.81
N PRO A 38 -16.78 -0.84 6.80
CA PRO A 38 -17.67 -0.02 7.64
C PRO A 38 -18.42 1.05 6.84
N ASN A 39 -17.85 1.52 5.72
CA ASN A 39 -18.49 2.45 4.81
C ASN A 39 -18.19 2.06 3.35
N PRO A 40 -18.91 1.06 2.79
CA PRO A 40 -18.60 0.51 1.47
C PRO A 40 -18.81 1.51 0.33
N ASP A 41 -19.69 2.50 0.49
CA ASP A 41 -19.98 3.49 -0.54
C ASP A 41 -18.81 4.46 -0.76
N ASP A 42 -18.01 4.72 0.27
CA ASP A 42 -16.81 5.56 0.22
C ASP A 42 -15.52 4.77 -0.02
N SER A 43 -15.60 3.44 -0.08
CA SER A 43 -14.43 2.60 -0.28
C SER A 43 -13.98 2.60 -1.75
N PHE A 44 -12.77 3.04 -2.02
CA PHE A 44 -12.11 2.83 -3.31
C PHE A 44 -11.97 1.34 -3.61
N TRP A 45 -11.56 0.55 -2.59
CA TRP A 45 -11.33 -0.88 -2.70
C TRP A 45 -12.59 -1.65 -3.11
N ILE A 46 -13.72 -1.38 -2.45
CA ILE A 46 -15.00 -2.01 -2.77
C ILE A 46 -15.51 -1.61 -4.15
N ARG A 47 -15.38 -0.32 -4.52
CA ARG A 47 -15.79 0.15 -5.86
C ARG A 47 -14.96 -0.50 -6.98
N HIS A 48 -13.66 -0.72 -6.71
CA HIS A 48 -12.75 -1.26 -7.73
C HIS A 48 -12.80 -2.79 -7.82
N PHE A 49 -12.88 -3.50 -6.68
CA PHE A 49 -12.79 -4.96 -6.62
C PHE A 49 -14.12 -5.66 -6.33
N GLY A 50 -15.20 -4.91 -6.08
CA GLY A 50 -16.51 -5.42 -5.77
C GLY A 50 -16.73 -5.71 -4.27
N LYS A 51 -17.99 -5.95 -3.91
CA LYS A 51 -18.42 -6.12 -2.51
C LYS A 51 -17.86 -7.36 -1.79
N ASP A 52 -17.37 -8.32 -2.55
CA ASP A 52 -16.75 -9.55 -2.02
C ASP A 52 -15.21 -9.41 -1.89
N ALA A 53 -14.69 -8.20 -2.13
CA ALA A 53 -13.28 -7.92 -1.97
C ALA A 53 -12.85 -8.10 -0.51
N LEU A 54 -11.75 -8.82 -0.31
CA LEU A 54 -11.14 -8.96 1.01
C LEU A 54 -10.02 -7.91 1.17
N PRO A 55 -9.92 -7.29 2.35
CA PRO A 55 -8.85 -6.33 2.62
C PRO A 55 -7.49 -7.02 2.70
N TYR A 56 -6.43 -6.29 2.43
CA TYR A 56 -5.06 -6.81 2.59
C TYR A 56 -4.78 -7.27 4.03
N GLY A 57 -5.28 -6.53 5.00
CA GLY A 57 -5.12 -6.85 6.41
C GLY A 57 -5.57 -8.24 6.83
N HIS A 58 -6.45 -8.88 6.05
CA HIS A 58 -6.90 -10.26 6.34
C HIS A 58 -5.75 -11.27 6.45
N SER A 59 -4.64 -11.03 5.76
CA SER A 59 -3.46 -11.90 5.76
C SER A 59 -2.30 -11.37 6.63
N TRP A 60 -2.45 -10.20 7.27
CA TRP A 60 -1.37 -9.58 8.03
C TRP A 60 -1.22 -10.18 9.42
N ASN A 61 0.02 -10.36 9.84
CA ASN A 61 0.38 -10.67 11.20
C ASN A 61 1.09 -9.44 11.81
N LEU A 62 0.31 -8.53 12.37
CA LEU A 62 0.82 -7.29 12.96
C LEU A 62 1.65 -7.56 14.21
N ASP A 63 1.28 -8.56 15.02
CA ASP A 63 2.05 -8.91 16.23
C ASP A 63 3.47 -9.32 15.86
N ALA A 64 3.63 -10.18 14.84
CA ALA A 64 4.94 -10.59 14.36
C ALA A 64 5.73 -9.43 13.75
N LEU A 65 5.06 -8.51 13.05
CA LEU A 65 5.69 -7.30 12.52
C LEU A 65 6.22 -6.43 13.66
N TYR A 66 5.38 -6.11 14.64
CA TYR A 66 5.73 -5.24 15.76
C TYR A 66 6.82 -5.87 16.64
N GLU A 67 6.75 -7.17 16.88
CA GLU A 67 7.79 -7.91 17.60
C GLU A 67 9.14 -7.82 16.88
N ASN A 68 9.16 -7.99 15.55
CA ASN A 68 10.40 -7.86 14.76
C ASN A 68 10.99 -6.45 14.82
N LEU A 69 10.15 -5.41 14.68
CA LEU A 69 10.61 -4.02 14.74
C LEU A 69 11.08 -3.62 16.13
N SER A 70 10.43 -4.11 17.20
CA SER A 70 10.82 -3.80 18.59
C SER A 70 12.13 -4.47 19.02
N LYS A 71 12.38 -5.69 18.53
CA LYS A 71 13.62 -6.43 18.85
C LYS A 71 14.82 -5.91 18.09
N GLU A 72 14.64 -5.56 16.84
CA GLU A 72 15.70 -5.10 15.96
C GLU A 72 15.10 -4.21 14.85
N SER A 73 15.27 -2.90 14.93
CA SER A 73 14.73 -1.96 13.96
C SER A 73 15.26 -2.19 12.53
N SER A 74 16.47 -2.76 12.39
CA SER A 74 17.07 -3.16 11.11
C SER A 74 16.67 -4.59 10.68
N SER A 75 15.66 -5.18 11.32
CA SER A 75 15.20 -6.53 11.01
C SER A 75 14.75 -6.67 9.55
N ARG A 76 15.25 -7.69 8.88
CA ARG A 76 14.83 -8.07 7.53
C ARG A 76 13.57 -8.94 7.52
N ARG A 77 12.96 -9.15 8.69
CA ARG A 77 11.77 -10.00 8.91
C ARG A 77 10.51 -9.18 9.14
N ALA A 78 10.61 -7.85 9.16
CA ALA A 78 9.47 -6.97 9.31
C ALA A 78 8.72 -6.85 7.97
N VAL A 79 7.82 -7.80 7.71
CA VAL A 79 7.13 -7.94 6.44
C VAL A 79 5.64 -8.19 6.67
N LEU A 80 4.79 -7.53 5.89
CA LEU A 80 3.38 -7.84 5.73
C LEU A 80 3.16 -8.46 4.35
N PHE A 81 2.67 -9.69 4.32
CA PHE A 81 2.32 -10.38 3.08
C PHE A 81 0.82 -10.31 2.82
N ASN A 82 0.47 -9.96 1.58
CA ASN A 82 -0.90 -10.04 1.09
C ASN A 82 -1.10 -11.38 0.42
N HIS A 83 -1.48 -12.38 1.22
CA HIS A 83 -1.66 -13.74 0.72
C HIS A 83 -3.14 -14.05 0.49
N ARG A 84 -3.45 -14.60 -0.67
CA ARG A 84 -4.72 -15.22 -1.01
C ARG A 84 -4.47 -16.47 -1.83
N ASP A 85 -5.05 -17.56 -1.38
CA ASP A 85 -5.16 -18.77 -2.19
C ASP A 85 -6.39 -18.64 -3.10
N CYS A 86 -6.23 -17.94 -4.23
CA CYS A 86 -7.30 -17.67 -5.17
C CYS A 86 -6.77 -17.48 -6.60
N TYR A 87 -7.66 -17.59 -7.57
CA TYR A 87 -7.35 -17.39 -8.99
C TYR A 87 -6.81 -15.99 -9.30
N ASN A 88 -7.26 -14.97 -8.55
CA ASN A 88 -6.80 -13.59 -8.72
C ASN A 88 -6.08 -13.09 -7.46
N PRO A 89 -4.76 -13.34 -7.34
CA PRO A 89 -3.99 -12.91 -6.19
C PRO A 89 -3.91 -11.38 -6.11
N PRO A 90 -3.66 -10.80 -4.92
CA PRO A 90 -3.50 -9.37 -4.73
C PRO A 90 -2.45 -8.75 -5.66
N CYS A 91 -2.66 -7.51 -6.12
CA CYS A 91 -1.67 -6.78 -6.90
C CYS A 91 -0.44 -6.45 -6.05
N VAL A 92 -0.63 -5.91 -4.86
CA VAL A 92 0.45 -5.74 -3.89
C VAL A 92 0.72 -7.08 -3.21
N ILE A 93 1.92 -7.61 -3.37
CA ILE A 93 2.38 -8.88 -2.82
C ILE A 93 2.79 -8.72 -1.35
N CYS A 94 3.62 -7.70 -1.06
CA CYS A 94 4.10 -7.46 0.29
C CYS A 94 4.55 -6.02 0.51
N TYR A 95 4.58 -5.67 1.79
CA TYR A 95 5.25 -4.49 2.35
C TYR A 95 6.41 -4.98 3.21
N GLN A 96 7.63 -4.55 2.92
CA GLN A 96 8.81 -4.84 3.72
C GLN A 96 9.30 -3.56 4.39
N PHE A 97 9.44 -3.58 5.70
CA PHE A 97 9.88 -2.45 6.52
C PHE A 97 11.30 -2.67 7.01
N GLN A 98 12.12 -1.63 6.97
CA GLN A 98 13.50 -1.68 7.46
C GLN A 98 13.95 -0.28 7.89
N SER A 99 14.54 -0.20 9.07
CA SER A 99 15.23 1.02 9.49
C SER A 99 16.69 0.97 9.04
N THR A 100 17.07 1.90 8.19
CA THR A 100 18.46 2.10 7.72
C THR A 100 19.15 3.24 8.47
N ILE A 101 18.36 4.18 8.99
CA ILE A 101 18.79 5.29 9.82
C ILE A 101 18.04 5.19 11.15
N HIS A 102 18.73 5.37 12.28
CA HIS A 102 18.11 5.24 13.60
C HIS A 102 16.88 6.13 13.73
N GLY A 103 15.73 5.52 14.08
CA GLY A 103 14.45 6.20 14.26
C GLY A 103 13.65 6.44 12.97
N VAL A 104 14.19 6.12 11.79
CA VAL A 104 13.51 6.26 10.49
C VAL A 104 13.20 4.89 9.92
N LEU A 105 11.97 4.67 9.43
CA LEU A 105 11.51 3.41 8.88
C LEU A 105 11.21 3.53 7.38
N ASP A 106 11.98 2.84 6.56
CA ASP A 106 11.77 2.73 5.13
C ASP A 106 10.78 1.61 4.81
N CYS A 107 10.07 1.72 3.69
CA CYS A 107 9.16 0.71 3.20
C CYS A 107 9.44 0.36 1.74
N THR A 108 9.58 -0.93 1.45
CA THR A 108 9.60 -1.45 0.07
C THR A 108 8.28 -2.16 -0.20
N VAL A 109 7.57 -1.71 -1.24
CA VAL A 109 6.30 -2.27 -1.69
C VAL A 109 6.54 -3.06 -2.97
N THR A 110 6.15 -4.32 -2.98
CA THR A 110 6.29 -5.18 -4.15
C THR A 110 4.93 -5.49 -4.75
N LEU A 111 4.75 -5.13 -6.02
CA LEU A 111 3.54 -5.36 -6.79
C LEU A 111 3.82 -6.36 -7.93
N ARG A 112 2.92 -7.36 -8.08
CA ARG A 112 2.96 -8.25 -9.27
C ARG A 112 2.54 -7.52 -10.53
N SER A 113 1.66 -6.52 -10.40
CA SER A 113 1.07 -5.77 -11.50
C SER A 113 0.44 -4.49 -10.97
N SER A 114 0.49 -3.41 -11.74
CA SER A 114 -0.26 -2.19 -11.46
C SER A 114 -0.60 -1.44 -12.75
N ASP A 115 -1.82 -0.94 -12.84
CA ASP A 115 -2.22 0.09 -13.80
C ASP A 115 -1.66 1.43 -13.35
N VAL A 116 -0.60 1.88 -14.03
CA VAL A 116 0.14 3.08 -13.60
C VAL A 116 -0.65 4.38 -13.82
N ALA A 117 -1.66 4.36 -14.66
CA ALA A 117 -2.49 5.54 -14.93
C ALA A 117 -3.61 5.72 -13.89
N LYS A 118 -4.23 4.64 -13.43
CA LYS A 118 -5.45 4.71 -12.61
C LYS A 118 -5.27 4.19 -11.18
N VAL A 119 -4.51 3.11 -11.01
CA VAL A 119 -4.47 2.37 -9.74
C VAL A 119 -3.21 2.68 -8.95
N LEU A 120 -2.06 2.82 -9.62
CA LEU A 120 -0.80 3.08 -8.92
C LEU A 120 -0.82 4.32 -8.02
N PRO A 121 -1.40 5.47 -8.41
CA PRO A 121 -1.49 6.61 -7.50
C PRO A 121 -2.22 6.27 -6.20
N GLN A 122 -3.28 5.47 -6.27
CA GLN A 122 -4.02 5.02 -5.09
C GLN A 122 -3.22 4.01 -4.27
N ASP A 123 -2.51 3.07 -4.91
CA ASP A 123 -1.62 2.12 -4.23
C ASP A 123 -0.50 2.86 -3.47
N VAL A 124 0.08 3.92 -4.07
CA VAL A 124 1.08 4.78 -3.42
C VAL A 124 0.50 5.47 -2.20
N PHE A 125 -0.65 6.12 -2.35
CA PHE A 125 -1.30 6.83 -1.25
C PHE A 125 -1.68 5.90 -0.08
N MET A 126 -2.27 4.74 -0.38
CA MET A 126 -2.61 3.75 0.65
C MET A 126 -1.38 3.17 1.34
N SER A 127 -0.30 2.94 0.58
CA SER A 127 0.97 2.46 1.13
C SER A 127 1.61 3.49 2.07
N ASP A 128 1.50 4.78 1.76
CA ASP A 128 1.96 5.87 2.62
C ASP A 128 1.19 5.90 3.95
N LEU A 129 -0.12 5.76 3.91
CA LEU A 129 -0.94 5.65 5.11
C LEU A 129 -0.57 4.42 5.96
N ILE A 130 -0.27 3.28 5.31
CA ILE A 130 0.19 2.07 6.00
C ILE A 130 1.53 2.32 6.69
N LEU A 131 2.51 2.91 5.97
CA LEU A 131 3.81 3.26 6.55
C LEU A 131 3.65 4.21 7.73
N ALA A 132 2.86 5.28 7.57
CA ALA A 132 2.62 6.25 8.64
C ALA A 132 1.99 5.61 9.88
N TRP A 133 1.04 4.69 9.70
CA TRP A 133 0.42 3.94 10.80
C TRP A 133 1.45 3.07 11.53
N ILE A 134 2.25 2.30 10.80
CA ILE A 134 3.29 1.43 11.38
C ILE A 134 4.33 2.27 12.12
N CYS A 135 4.78 3.37 11.54
CA CYS A 135 5.72 4.29 12.18
C CYS A 135 5.17 4.85 13.49
N ARG A 136 3.94 5.39 13.45
CA ARG A 136 3.29 5.96 14.64
C ARG A 136 3.13 4.93 15.76
N THR A 137 2.78 3.69 15.43
CA THR A 137 2.57 2.63 16.41
C THR A 137 3.87 2.17 17.07
N ASN A 138 4.99 2.24 16.35
CA ASN A 138 6.27 1.70 16.79
C ASN A 138 7.32 2.77 17.14
N GLY A 139 6.96 4.06 17.10
CA GLY A 139 7.85 5.17 17.46
C GLY A 139 8.93 5.47 16.43
N PHE A 140 8.64 5.27 15.15
CA PHE A 140 9.50 5.65 14.03
C PHE A 140 8.97 6.90 13.32
N GLU A 141 9.87 7.60 12.63
CA GLU A 141 9.52 8.56 11.60
C GLU A 141 9.41 7.86 10.24
N PRO A 142 8.44 8.23 9.37
CA PRO A 142 8.37 7.69 8.02
C PRO A 142 9.60 8.06 7.20
N GLY A 143 10.18 7.06 6.56
CA GLY A 143 11.33 7.18 5.69
C GLY A 143 10.95 7.06 4.21
N LYS A 144 11.86 6.51 3.43
CA LYS A 144 11.71 6.35 1.97
C LYS A 144 10.75 5.20 1.65
N MET A 145 9.85 5.42 0.68
CA MET A 145 9.13 4.34 0.00
C MET A 145 9.76 3.98 -1.34
N THR A 146 9.87 2.68 -1.59
CA THR A 146 10.35 2.12 -2.85
C THR A 146 9.30 1.17 -3.41
N PHE A 147 8.91 1.34 -4.68
CA PHE A 147 7.94 0.48 -5.35
C PHE A 147 8.65 -0.39 -6.39
N ASN A 148 8.47 -1.72 -6.26
CA ASN A 148 8.93 -2.71 -7.23
C ASN A 148 7.72 -3.24 -7.99
N LEU A 149 7.56 -2.84 -9.25
CA LEU A 149 6.48 -3.28 -10.11
C LEU A 149 7.00 -4.34 -11.09
N ALA A 150 6.51 -5.59 -10.96
CA ALA A 150 6.88 -6.64 -11.91
C ALA A 150 6.22 -6.46 -13.28
N ASN A 151 5.02 -5.87 -13.31
CA ASN A 151 4.32 -5.51 -14.53
C ASN A 151 3.64 -4.14 -14.34
N ALA A 152 4.22 -3.10 -14.93
CA ALA A 152 3.61 -1.79 -15.05
C ALA A 152 2.89 -1.72 -16.42
N HIS A 153 1.60 -1.38 -16.42
CA HIS A 153 0.80 -1.32 -17.63
C HIS A 153 -0.19 -0.17 -17.60
N VAL A 154 -0.70 0.16 -18.79
CA VAL A 154 -1.84 1.07 -19.01
C VAL A 154 -2.78 0.36 -19.95
N PHE A 155 -4.07 0.40 -19.67
CA PHE A 155 -5.05 -0.15 -20.59
C PHE A 155 -5.19 0.75 -21.82
N TYR A 156 -5.36 0.13 -23.00
CA TYR A 156 -5.43 0.85 -24.27
C TYR A 156 -6.49 1.96 -24.28
N GLN A 157 -7.63 1.71 -23.67
CA GLN A 157 -8.73 2.69 -23.53
C GLN A 157 -8.36 3.94 -22.70
N ASP A 158 -7.27 3.85 -21.94
CA ASP A 158 -6.80 4.93 -21.05
C ASP A 158 -5.60 5.69 -21.66
N MET A 159 -5.13 5.26 -22.84
CA MET A 159 -4.01 5.90 -23.54
C MET A 159 -4.39 7.24 -24.19
N GLU A 160 -5.68 7.52 -24.39
CA GLU A 160 -6.14 8.83 -24.91
C GLU A 160 -5.81 10.00 -23.97
N TYR A 161 -5.55 9.72 -22.69
CA TYR A 161 -5.09 10.73 -21.73
C TYR A 161 -3.58 11.00 -21.79
N GLN A 162 -2.83 10.28 -22.64
CA GLN A 162 -1.37 10.27 -22.64
C GLN A 162 -0.70 11.04 -23.79
N GLU A 163 -1.41 11.82 -24.58
CA GLU A 163 -0.77 12.69 -25.59
C GLU A 163 0.21 13.71 -24.97
N GLU A 164 0.22 13.87 -23.63
CA GLU A 164 1.10 14.81 -22.91
C GLU A 164 2.23 14.14 -22.10
N PHE A 165 2.32 12.80 -22.04
CA PHE A 165 3.37 12.11 -21.30
C PHE A 165 4.42 11.49 -22.24
N THR A 166 5.49 12.21 -22.47
CA THR A 166 6.72 11.63 -23.05
C THR A 166 7.55 11.06 -21.90
N ILE A 167 7.62 9.74 -21.78
CA ILE A 167 8.58 9.09 -20.88
C ILE A 167 9.90 9.06 -21.63
N ASP A 168 10.82 9.92 -21.26
CA ASP A 168 12.20 9.88 -21.72
C ASP A 168 12.93 8.78 -20.93
N PHE A 169 13.21 7.68 -21.57
CA PHE A 169 13.99 6.57 -21.00
C PHE A 169 15.49 6.80 -21.24
N GLY A 170 16.00 8.02 -21.17
CA GLY A 170 17.39 8.38 -21.33
C GLY A 170 18.34 7.22 -21.72
N ASP A 171 19.04 7.35 -22.83
CA ASP A 171 20.04 6.39 -23.34
C ASP A 171 21.15 6.01 -22.32
#